data_37e9f43a134e1621511cdd0a9cd68c9e
#
_entry.id   37e9f43a134e1621511cdd0a9cd68c9e
#
_cell.length_a   1.000
_cell.length_b   1.000
_cell.length_c   1.000
_cell.angle_alpha   90.00
_cell.angle_beta   90.00
_cell.angle_gamma   90.00
#
_symmetry.space_group_name_H-M   'P 1'
#
loop_
_entity.id
_entity.type
_entity.pdbx_description
1 polymer ?
#
loop_
_entity_poly.entity_id
_entity_poly.type
_entity_poly.pdbx_seq_one_letter_code
_entity_poly.pdbx_strand_id
1 'polypeptide(L)'
;DHSSDEEEFETWFVSWVRTAFKARGNKKAIIDLIAWSENIASKGRETQKSFLGYCEDFFRQAMLLNYNAKELVYLQPVTQFELAKFAPFIHGNNINSLIEELQTAAYHIERNGNAKIVLTDLSIKLTRLLHTKA
;
A
#
# COMPACT_ATOMS: atom_id res chain seq x y z
N ASP A 1 18.74 -6.96 8.44
CA ASP A 1 18.71 -7.84 7.27
C ASP A 1 17.61 -7.41 6.33
N HIS A 2 18.00 -7.06 5.09
CA HIS A 2 17.07 -6.58 4.07
C HIS A 2 15.97 -7.59 3.73
N SER A 3 16.29 -8.88 3.72
CA SER A 3 15.31 -9.92 3.41
C SER A 3 14.19 -9.99 4.44
N SER A 4 14.54 -9.85 5.73
CA SER A 4 13.55 -9.85 6.82
C SER A 4 12.66 -8.62 6.75
N ASP A 5 13.25 -7.45 6.44
CA ASP A 5 12.48 -6.20 6.34
C ASP A 5 11.53 -6.25 5.15
N GLU A 6 11.98 -6.77 4.01
CA GLU A 6 11.13 -6.90 2.83
C GLU A 6 9.97 -7.84 3.06
N GLU A 7 10.21 -8.98 3.74
CA GLU A 7 9.16 -9.93 4.07
C GLU A 7 8.13 -9.31 5.00
N GLU A 8 8.58 -8.56 6.01
CA GLU A 8 7.69 -7.87 6.94
C GLU A 8 6.87 -6.81 6.22
N PHE A 9 7.50 -6.01 5.37
CA PHE A 9 6.80 -4.98 4.59
C PHE A 9 5.77 -5.61 3.64
N GLU A 10 6.11 -6.71 3.01
CA GLU A 10 5.17 -7.41 2.13
C GLU A 10 3.96 -7.91 2.93
N THR A 11 4.17 -8.46 4.11
CA THR A 11 3.09 -8.91 4.99
C THR A 11 2.17 -7.74 5.35
N TRP A 12 2.72 -6.60 5.73
CA TRP A 12 1.93 -5.41 6.02
C TRP A 12 1.18 -4.92 4.79
N PHE A 13 1.85 -4.89 3.66
CA PHE A 13 1.25 -4.42 2.40
C PHE A 13 0.07 -5.30 1.98
N VAL A 14 0.26 -6.61 1.98
CA VAL A 14 -0.79 -7.56 1.58
C VAL A 14 -2.00 -7.45 2.50
N SER A 15 -1.78 -7.40 3.81
CA SER A 15 -2.86 -7.21 4.79
C SER A 15 -3.60 -5.89 4.52
N TRP A 16 -2.85 -4.84 4.25
CA TRP A 16 -3.40 -3.51 4.03
C TRP A 16 -4.30 -3.45 2.79
N VAL A 17 -3.80 -3.91 1.65
CA VAL A 17 -4.58 -3.85 0.41
C VAL A 17 -5.80 -4.76 0.44
N ARG A 18 -5.68 -5.93 1.05
CA ARG A 18 -6.82 -6.84 1.20
C ARG A 18 -7.90 -6.24 2.10
N THR A 19 -7.49 -5.67 3.22
CA THR A 19 -8.42 -5.05 4.17
C THR A 19 -9.07 -3.82 3.55
N ALA A 20 -8.27 -2.97 2.89
CA ALA A 20 -8.78 -1.77 2.24
C ALA A 20 -9.79 -2.11 1.14
N PHE A 21 -9.52 -3.15 0.36
CA PHE A 21 -10.45 -3.58 -0.67
C PHE A 21 -11.79 -4.02 -0.07
N LYS A 22 -11.74 -4.77 1.04
CA LYS A 22 -12.96 -5.26 1.71
C LYS A 22 -13.70 -4.16 2.44
N ALA A 23 -13.04 -3.05 2.77
CA ALA A 23 -13.62 -2.00 3.62
C ALA A 23 -14.77 -1.25 2.95
N ARG A 24 -14.91 -1.34 1.64
CA ARG A 24 -16.03 -0.72 0.94
C ARG A 24 -17.33 -1.42 1.33
N GLY A 25 -18.13 -0.75 2.16
CA GLY A 25 -19.42 -1.30 2.60
C GLY A 25 -19.33 -2.38 3.65
N ASN A 26 -18.19 -2.54 4.33
CA ASN A 26 -17.99 -3.58 5.34
C ASN A 26 -17.43 -2.96 6.62
N LYS A 27 -18.26 -2.83 7.64
CA LYS A 27 -17.87 -2.19 8.91
C LYS A 27 -16.72 -2.89 9.62
N LYS A 28 -16.71 -4.23 9.61
CA LYS A 28 -15.63 -4.99 10.26
C LYS A 28 -14.30 -4.71 9.57
N ALA A 29 -14.29 -4.68 8.25
CA ALA A 29 -13.07 -4.39 7.50
C ALA A 29 -12.59 -2.96 7.74
N ILE A 30 -13.50 -2.00 7.93
CA ILE A 30 -13.14 -0.63 8.29
C ILE A 30 -12.44 -0.61 9.65
N ILE A 31 -12.97 -1.33 10.63
CA ILE A 31 -12.36 -1.44 11.95
C ILE A 31 -10.96 -2.06 11.85
N ASP A 32 -10.83 -3.13 11.06
CA ASP A 32 -9.55 -3.79 10.84
C ASP A 32 -8.55 -2.85 10.16
N LEU A 33 -9.03 -2.02 9.25
CA LEU A 33 -8.19 -1.04 8.55
C LEU A 33 -7.66 0.03 9.50
N ILE A 34 -8.52 0.51 10.40
CA ILE A 34 -8.11 1.46 11.43
C ILE A 34 -7.07 0.83 12.36
N ALA A 35 -7.29 -0.44 12.76
CA ALA A 35 -6.34 -1.16 13.61
C ALA A 35 -4.98 -1.34 12.90
N TRP A 36 -5.00 -1.64 11.59
CA TRP A 36 -3.78 -1.71 10.79
C TRP A 36 -3.03 -0.39 10.83
N SER A 37 -3.75 0.72 10.63
CA SER A 37 -3.15 2.07 10.64
C SER A 37 -2.51 2.39 11.98
N GLU A 38 -3.18 2.03 13.09
CA GLU A 38 -2.62 2.22 14.42
C GLU A 38 -1.36 1.39 14.64
N ASN A 39 -1.36 0.15 14.14
CA ASN A 39 -0.20 -0.72 14.26
C ASN A 39 1.01 -0.13 13.52
N ILE A 40 0.82 0.32 12.29
CA ILE A 40 1.92 0.93 11.52
C ILE A 40 2.35 2.26 12.16
N ALA A 41 1.41 3.03 12.71
CA ALA A 41 1.73 4.28 13.40
C ALA A 41 2.63 4.06 14.62
N SER A 42 2.65 2.85 15.18
CA SER A 42 3.50 2.51 16.33
C SER A 42 4.94 2.18 15.94
N LYS A 43 5.25 2.05 14.65
CA LYS A 43 6.54 1.52 14.18
C LYS A 43 7.66 2.56 14.13
N GLY A 44 7.36 3.84 14.26
CA GLY A 44 8.34 4.90 14.17
C GLY A 44 8.45 5.50 12.78
N ARG A 45 8.90 6.74 12.72
CA ARG A 45 8.90 7.54 11.49
C ARG A 45 9.71 6.95 10.36
N GLU A 46 10.93 6.51 10.64
CA GLU A 46 11.81 6.00 9.58
C GLU A 46 11.28 4.69 8.98
N THR A 47 10.75 3.80 9.81
CA THR A 47 10.14 2.56 9.34
C THR A 47 8.90 2.86 8.49
N GLN A 48 8.07 3.80 8.91
CA GLN A 48 6.87 4.19 8.17
C GLN A 48 7.22 4.74 6.79
N LYS A 49 8.24 5.61 6.72
CA LYS A 49 8.70 6.19 5.45
C LYS A 49 9.23 5.11 4.51
N SER A 50 10.03 4.19 5.04
CA SER A 50 10.59 3.08 4.25
C SER A 50 9.47 2.17 3.73
N PHE A 51 8.49 1.90 4.57
CA PHE A 51 7.34 1.09 4.17
C PHE A 51 6.53 1.78 3.05
N LEU A 52 6.29 3.08 3.16
CA LEU A 52 5.55 3.82 2.13
C LEU A 52 6.30 3.82 0.80
N GLY A 53 7.63 3.91 0.85
CA GLY A 53 8.48 3.78 -0.35
C GLY A 53 8.36 2.39 -0.97
N TYR A 54 8.33 1.36 -0.15
CA TYR A 54 8.10 -0.01 -0.59
C TYR A 54 6.74 -0.15 -1.29
N CYS A 55 5.69 0.42 -0.72
CA CYS A 55 4.35 0.38 -1.30
C CYS A 55 4.32 1.07 -2.66
N GLU A 56 4.96 2.22 -2.77
CA GLU A 56 5.05 2.98 -4.02
C GLU A 56 5.68 2.13 -5.12
N ASP A 57 6.80 1.48 -4.80
CA ASP A 57 7.48 0.60 -5.74
C ASP A 57 6.60 -0.60 -6.12
N PHE A 58 5.91 -1.17 -5.15
CA PHE A 58 5.02 -2.30 -5.39
C PHE A 58 3.90 -1.94 -6.39
N PHE A 59 3.30 -0.77 -6.20
CA PHE A 59 2.25 -0.32 -7.13
C PHE A 59 2.81 -0.09 -8.54
N ARG A 60 4.02 0.45 -8.66
CA ARG A 60 4.64 0.63 -9.97
C ARG A 60 4.92 -0.71 -10.66
N GLN A 61 5.40 -1.69 -9.89
CA GLN A 61 5.66 -3.02 -10.45
C GLN A 61 4.37 -3.70 -10.89
N ALA A 62 3.29 -3.55 -10.12
CA ALA A 62 1.97 -4.08 -10.49
C ALA A 62 1.47 -3.47 -11.80
N MET A 63 1.66 -2.17 -11.96
CA MET A 63 1.26 -1.49 -13.19
C MET A 63 2.04 -1.98 -14.41
N LEU A 64 3.35 -2.15 -14.26
CA LEU A 64 4.18 -2.68 -15.35
C LEU A 64 3.68 -4.06 -15.79
N LEU A 65 3.37 -4.91 -14.83
CA LEU A 65 2.85 -6.25 -15.13
C LEU A 65 1.49 -6.17 -15.83
N ASN A 66 0.61 -5.28 -15.38
CA ASN A 66 -0.72 -5.10 -15.95
C ASN A 66 -0.66 -4.65 -17.42
N TYR A 67 0.38 -3.90 -17.79
CA TYR A 67 0.55 -3.42 -19.17
C TYR A 67 1.52 -4.28 -19.99
N ASN A 68 1.69 -5.54 -19.60
CA ASN A 68 2.51 -6.53 -20.32
C ASN A 68 4.00 -6.19 -20.41
N ALA A 69 4.49 -5.43 -19.44
CA ALA A 69 5.91 -5.08 -19.36
C ALA A 69 6.65 -6.01 -18.38
N LYS A 70 6.40 -7.30 -18.49
CA LYS A 70 6.94 -8.33 -17.58
C LYS A 70 8.46 -8.27 -17.43
N GLU A 71 9.16 -8.00 -18.52
CA GLU A 71 10.63 -7.95 -18.53
C GLU A 71 11.18 -6.80 -17.68
N LEU A 72 10.35 -5.82 -17.35
CA LEU A 72 10.75 -4.69 -16.50
C LEU A 72 10.41 -4.94 -15.02
N VAL A 73 9.69 -6.01 -14.73
CA VAL A 73 9.28 -6.30 -13.35
C VAL A 73 10.41 -7.05 -12.64
N TYR A 74 10.92 -6.46 -11.57
CA TYR A 74 11.99 -7.06 -10.77
C TYR A 74 11.53 -7.52 -9.39
N LEU A 75 10.34 -7.09 -8.95
CA LEU A 75 9.82 -7.45 -7.63
C LEU A 75 9.41 -8.91 -7.61
N GLN A 76 9.95 -9.66 -6.64
CA GLN A 76 9.62 -11.06 -6.43
C GLN A 76 9.01 -11.20 -5.04
N PRO A 77 7.67 -11.31 -4.95
CA PRO A 77 7.04 -11.48 -3.64
C PRO A 77 7.61 -12.71 -2.91
N VAL A 78 7.98 -12.53 -1.65
CA VAL A 78 8.57 -13.60 -0.83
C VAL A 78 7.54 -14.40 -0.05
N THR A 79 6.27 -13.95 -0.04
CA THR A 79 5.15 -14.66 0.55
C THR A 79 4.35 -15.36 -0.55
N GLN A 80 3.19 -15.90 -0.22
CA GLN A 80 2.33 -16.56 -1.21
C GLN A 80 1.46 -15.56 -2.01
N PHE A 81 1.75 -14.27 -1.87
CA PHE A 81 1.01 -13.24 -2.61
C PHE A 81 1.37 -13.28 -4.09
N GLU A 82 0.35 -13.34 -4.94
CA GLU A 82 0.56 -13.38 -6.39
C GLU A 82 0.37 -11.98 -6.98
N LEU A 83 1.48 -11.38 -7.41
CA LEU A 83 1.47 -10.06 -8.01
C LEU A 83 0.55 -10.01 -9.24
N ALA A 84 0.52 -11.08 -10.03
CA ALA A 84 -0.29 -11.14 -11.24
C ALA A 84 -1.79 -11.00 -10.96
N LYS A 85 -2.26 -11.50 -9.82
CA LYS A 85 -3.68 -11.39 -9.45
C LYS A 85 -4.02 -9.99 -8.92
N PHE A 86 -3.04 -9.31 -8.35
CA PHE A 86 -3.22 -7.94 -7.85
C PHE A 86 -3.11 -6.90 -8.96
N ALA A 87 -2.27 -7.15 -9.96
CA ALA A 87 -1.94 -6.17 -11.00
C ALA A 87 -3.16 -5.52 -11.67
N PRO A 88 -4.26 -6.25 -11.97
CA PRO A 88 -5.41 -5.63 -12.64
C PRO A 88 -6.05 -4.49 -11.86
N PHE A 89 -5.82 -4.39 -10.55
CA PHE A 89 -6.37 -3.31 -9.72
C PHE A 89 -5.57 -2.01 -9.85
N ILE A 90 -4.38 -2.05 -10.46
CA ILE A 90 -3.49 -0.90 -10.60
C ILE A 90 -3.36 -0.56 -12.09
N HIS A 91 -3.83 0.61 -12.45
CA HIS A 91 -3.96 1.00 -13.87
C HIS A 91 -3.86 2.51 -14.04
N GLY A 92 -3.98 2.99 -15.29
CA GLY A 92 -3.81 4.39 -15.62
C GLY A 92 -4.78 5.34 -14.92
N ASN A 93 -5.94 4.83 -14.48
CA ASN A 93 -6.94 5.67 -13.82
C ASN A 93 -6.73 5.83 -12.32
N ASN A 94 -5.83 5.07 -11.70
CA ASN A 94 -5.57 5.22 -10.26
C ASN A 94 -4.11 5.31 -9.86
N ILE A 95 -3.16 4.93 -10.73
CA ILE A 95 -1.74 4.87 -10.35
C ILE A 95 -1.20 6.21 -9.88
N ASN A 96 -1.48 7.29 -10.61
CA ASN A 96 -0.95 8.60 -10.24
C ASN A 96 -1.48 9.05 -8.87
N SER A 97 -2.77 8.84 -8.61
CA SER A 97 -3.36 9.19 -7.32
C SER A 97 -2.80 8.33 -6.19
N LEU A 98 -2.58 7.03 -6.44
CA LEU A 98 -1.99 6.13 -5.44
C LEU A 98 -0.58 6.62 -5.05
N ILE A 99 0.25 6.91 -6.04
CA ILE A 99 1.63 7.37 -5.80
C ILE A 99 1.60 8.72 -5.07
N GLU A 100 0.77 9.65 -5.52
CA GLU A 100 0.67 10.97 -4.92
C GLU A 100 0.24 10.90 -3.45
N GLU A 101 -0.75 10.05 -3.14
CA GLU A 101 -1.21 9.91 -1.76
C GLU A 101 -0.14 9.29 -0.86
N LEU A 102 0.62 8.31 -1.36
CA LEU A 102 1.74 7.73 -0.61
C LEU A 102 2.82 8.77 -0.33
N GLN A 103 3.16 9.57 -1.34
CA GLN A 103 4.17 10.62 -1.19
C GLN A 103 3.71 11.72 -0.24
N THR A 104 2.44 12.09 -0.30
CA THR A 104 1.87 13.09 0.61
C THR A 104 1.89 12.58 2.06
N ALA A 105 1.55 11.31 2.27
CA ALA A 105 1.60 10.73 3.61
C ALA A 105 3.04 10.72 4.15
N ALA A 106 4.00 10.33 3.32
CA ALA A 106 5.43 10.34 3.72
C ALA A 106 5.89 11.75 4.06
N TYR A 107 5.45 12.74 3.30
CA TYR A 107 5.76 14.15 3.55
C TYR A 107 5.26 14.59 4.93
N HIS A 108 4.01 14.27 5.26
CA HIS A 108 3.45 14.64 6.57
C HIS A 108 4.12 13.92 7.73
N ILE A 109 4.46 12.64 7.55
CA ILE A 109 5.17 11.86 8.56
C ILE A 109 6.57 12.45 8.79
N GLU A 110 7.27 12.82 7.73
CA GLU A 110 8.59 13.46 7.82
C GLU A 110 8.54 14.75 8.64
N ARG A 111 7.43 15.47 8.55
CA ARG A 111 7.24 16.75 9.28
C ARG A 111 6.53 16.58 10.62
N ASN A 112 6.63 15.40 11.21
CA ASN A 112 6.06 15.08 12.52
C ASN A 112 4.53 15.18 12.58
N GLY A 113 3.85 14.96 11.44
CA GLY A 113 2.41 14.82 11.43
C GLY A 113 1.99 13.61 12.25
N ASN A 114 0.77 13.62 12.77
CA ASN A 114 0.25 12.51 13.55
C ASN A 114 0.12 11.27 12.65
N ALA A 115 1.00 10.29 12.87
CA ALA A 115 1.10 9.10 11.99
C ALA A 115 -0.22 8.32 11.94
N LYS A 116 -0.93 8.19 13.06
CA LYS A 116 -2.21 7.47 13.09
C LYS A 116 -3.23 8.15 12.18
N ILE A 117 -3.35 9.47 12.26
CA ILE A 117 -4.27 10.23 11.43
C ILE A 117 -3.87 10.14 9.96
N VAL A 118 -2.58 10.34 9.67
CA VAL A 118 -2.07 10.30 8.29
C VAL A 118 -2.33 8.93 7.66
N LEU A 119 -2.01 7.85 8.37
CA LEU A 119 -2.14 6.49 7.84
C LEU A 119 -3.61 6.06 7.75
N THR A 120 -4.46 6.51 8.67
CA THR A 120 -5.90 6.22 8.61
C THR A 120 -6.52 6.91 7.38
N ASP A 121 -6.19 8.19 7.16
CA ASP A 121 -6.65 8.93 6.00
C ASP A 121 -6.18 8.28 4.70
N LEU A 122 -4.91 7.91 4.64
CA LEU A 122 -4.33 7.21 3.48
C LEU A 122 -5.07 5.89 3.22
N SER A 123 -5.38 5.15 4.27
CA SER A 123 -6.08 3.86 4.15
C SER A 123 -7.48 4.02 3.57
N ILE A 124 -8.19 5.07 3.99
CA ILE A 124 -9.53 5.35 3.45
C ILE A 124 -9.44 5.71 1.97
N LYS A 125 -8.45 6.51 1.60
CA LYS A 125 -8.22 6.88 0.20
C LYS A 125 -7.85 5.65 -0.64
N LEU A 126 -7.03 4.77 -0.09
CA LEU A 126 -6.67 3.51 -0.76
C LEU A 126 -7.91 2.68 -1.08
N THR A 127 -8.85 2.58 -0.14
CA THR A 127 -10.09 1.85 -0.35
C THR A 127 -10.82 2.34 -1.60
N ARG A 128 -10.95 3.67 -1.75
CA ARG A 128 -11.61 4.26 -2.91
C ARG A 128 -10.82 4.03 -4.20
N LEU A 129 -9.50 4.21 -4.13
CA LEU A 129 -8.65 4.10 -5.33
C LEU A 129 -8.59 2.67 -5.86
N LEU A 130 -8.58 1.66 -4.98
CA LEU A 130 -8.59 0.26 -5.41
C LEU A 130 -9.88 -0.12 -6.13
N HIS A 131 -10.97 0.59 -5.89
CA HIS A 131 -12.25 0.35 -6.55
C HIS A 131 -12.47 1.22 -7.78
N THR A 132 -11.51 2.07 -8.14
CA THR A 132 -11.59 2.88 -9.36
C THR A 132 -11.52 1.95 -10.57
N LYS A 133 -12.42 2.15 -11.53
CA LYS A 133 -12.46 1.31 -12.74
C LYS A 133 -11.30 1.65 -13.68
N ALA A 134 -10.77 0.61 -14.30
CA ALA A 134 -9.72 0.73 -15.30
C ALA A 134 -10.18 1.47 -16.56
#